data_5326766f6eec019bfdf7aba3ddda339f
#
_entry.id   5326766f6eec019bfdf7aba3ddda339f
#
_cell.length_a   1.000
_cell.length_b   1.000
_cell.length_c   1.000
_cell.angle_alpha   90.00
_cell.angle_beta   90.00
_cell.angle_gamma   90.00
#
_symmetry.space_group_name_H-M   'P 1'
#
loop_
_entity.id
_entity.type
_entity.pdbx_description
1 polymer ?
#
loop_
_entity_poly.entity_id
_entity_poly.type
_entity_poly.pdbx_seq_one_letter_code
_entity_poly.pdbx_strand_id
1 'polypeptide(L)'
;MDEKRDMKQPENCGLSRRDFLKTSAIVGGTAFLGAVPGFSQIQAARAQAEEGQSAYPLSDPANQIYSVCLQCNTGCGIKVKLLDGVAAKIEGNPFHPMTMYPHVDYATPATEAGTMEGAICPKGQAGLQSVYDPYRLVSVLKRKPGTPRGGGQWETISFEQAIEEVVEGGDLFGEGAVPGLRESYALTDPDLAADMASAIKAIQAEKDADAKRALIAEFQTTFADYLDLLIDPEHPDLGPRNNQFVFAWGRLKDARKDFISRFLTAYGTANAHGHTTVCQGSLYFTGKAMSEQFTDGKWTGGVKFYWQGDVGNSEFVIFVGASPFEGNY
;
A
#
# COMPACT_ATOMS: atom_id res chain seq x y z
N MET A 1 -27.67 -19.54 44.10
CA MET A 1 -26.32 -19.55 44.73
C MET A 1 -25.40 -18.86 43.75
N ASP A 2 -25.31 -17.53 43.88
CA ASP A 2 -24.50 -16.64 43.02
C ASP A 2 -23.14 -16.47 43.68
N GLU A 3 -22.12 -16.99 43.05
CA GLU A 3 -20.75 -16.77 43.47
C GLU A 3 -20.16 -15.61 42.63
N LYS A 4 -20.27 -14.39 43.16
CA LYS A 4 -19.58 -13.21 42.63
C LYS A 4 -18.08 -13.36 42.88
N ARG A 5 -17.30 -13.57 41.83
CA ARG A 5 -15.84 -13.40 41.84
C ARG A 5 -15.52 -11.92 41.91
N ASP A 6 -15.05 -11.48 43.07
CA ASP A 6 -14.37 -10.18 43.24
C ASP A 6 -13.05 -10.19 42.48
N MET A 7 -12.99 -9.53 41.32
CA MET A 7 -11.73 -9.20 40.65
C MET A 7 -11.17 -7.93 41.30
N LYS A 8 -10.17 -8.09 42.16
CA LYS A 8 -9.32 -6.98 42.60
C LYS A 8 -8.62 -6.38 41.41
N GLN A 9 -8.89 -5.09 41.14
CA GLN A 9 -8.13 -4.28 40.21
C GLN A 9 -6.67 -4.17 40.71
N PRO A 10 -5.65 -4.25 39.81
CA PRO A 10 -4.29 -3.99 40.22
C PRO A 10 -4.14 -2.51 40.60
N GLU A 11 -3.51 -2.26 41.74
CA GLU A 11 -3.19 -0.92 42.23
C GLU A 11 -2.36 -0.16 41.17
N ASN A 12 -2.86 0.99 40.77
CA ASN A 12 -2.24 1.93 39.82
C ASN A 12 -0.91 2.44 40.41
N CYS A 13 0.20 1.84 40.01
CA CYS A 13 1.55 2.35 40.27
C CYS A 13 1.95 3.36 39.18
N GLY A 14 1.07 4.34 38.92
CA GLY A 14 1.30 5.42 37.95
C GLY A 14 1.68 6.71 38.70
N LEU A 15 2.90 7.21 38.44
CA LEU A 15 3.28 8.56 38.78
C LEU A 15 2.21 9.54 38.27
N SER A 16 1.65 10.36 39.17
CA SER A 16 0.69 11.39 38.75
C SER A 16 1.39 12.40 37.82
N ARG A 17 0.63 13.02 36.89
CA ARG A 17 1.17 14.10 36.02
C ARG A 17 1.87 15.20 36.82
N ARG A 18 1.44 15.44 38.04
CA ARG A 18 2.01 16.42 38.95
C ARG A 18 3.37 15.94 39.50
N ASP A 19 3.51 14.65 39.78
CA ASP A 19 4.76 14.07 40.27
C ASP A 19 5.79 13.95 39.14
N PHE A 20 5.33 13.64 37.92
CA PHE A 20 6.16 13.72 36.72
C PHE A 20 6.71 15.10 36.46
N LEU A 21 5.86 16.15 36.55
CA LEU A 21 6.31 17.55 36.35
C LEU A 21 7.23 18.01 37.48
N LYS A 22 7.01 17.60 38.73
CA LYS A 22 7.89 17.92 39.85
C LYS A 22 9.27 17.23 39.68
N THR A 23 9.26 15.97 39.26
CA THR A 23 10.51 15.21 39.01
C THR A 23 11.26 15.80 37.83
N SER A 24 10.55 16.20 36.77
CA SER A 24 11.15 16.86 35.59
C SER A 24 11.73 18.24 35.92
N ALA A 25 11.08 19.01 36.78
CA ALA A 25 11.60 20.32 37.26
C ALA A 25 12.84 20.16 38.14
N ILE A 26 12.91 19.11 38.97
CA ILE A 26 14.08 18.80 39.79
C ILE A 26 15.25 18.35 38.89
N VAL A 27 15.01 17.50 37.90
CA VAL A 27 16.02 17.02 36.95
C VAL A 27 16.51 18.15 36.01
N GLY A 28 15.62 19.04 35.57
CA GLY A 28 15.94 20.21 34.75
C GLY A 28 16.68 21.30 35.53
N GLY A 29 16.38 21.46 36.83
CA GLY A 29 17.05 22.44 37.70
C GLY A 29 18.48 22.07 38.12
N THR A 30 18.82 20.80 38.13
CA THR A 30 20.17 20.32 38.50
C THR A 30 21.23 20.47 37.41
N ALA A 31 20.81 20.76 36.17
CA ALA A 31 21.78 21.08 35.10
C ALA A 31 22.51 22.42 35.31
N PHE A 32 22.10 23.25 36.30
CA PHE A 32 22.69 24.55 36.59
C PHE A 32 23.59 24.58 37.83
N LEU A 33 23.73 23.46 38.54
CA LEU A 33 24.53 23.39 39.77
C LEU A 33 25.71 22.41 39.58
N GLY A 34 26.75 22.83 38.88
CA GLY A 34 28.01 22.12 38.73
C GLY A 34 28.82 21.91 40.03
N ALA A 35 28.18 21.89 41.21
CA ALA A 35 28.82 21.73 42.51
C ALA A 35 27.95 20.96 43.52
N VAL A 36 27.28 19.87 43.10
CA VAL A 36 26.58 18.99 44.06
C VAL A 36 27.48 17.81 44.39
N PRO A 37 27.86 17.61 45.68
CA PRO A 37 28.51 16.35 46.08
C PRO A 37 27.58 15.19 45.79
N GLY A 38 27.95 14.32 44.85
CA GLY A 38 27.15 13.18 44.36
C GLY A 38 27.02 13.09 42.84
N PHE A 39 27.35 14.18 42.11
CA PHE A 39 27.29 14.14 40.63
C PHE A 39 28.30 13.15 40.06
N SER A 40 29.47 13.02 40.71
CA SER A 40 30.46 11.96 40.39
C SER A 40 29.93 10.52 40.66
N GLN A 41 29.10 10.38 41.69
CA GLN A 41 28.47 9.06 41.98
C GLN A 41 27.39 8.72 40.99
N ILE A 42 26.65 9.70 40.50
CA ILE A 42 25.65 9.49 39.44
C ILE A 42 26.35 9.15 38.11
N GLN A 43 27.47 9.82 37.80
CA GLN A 43 28.27 9.47 36.61
C GLN A 43 28.93 8.09 36.76
N ALA A 44 29.45 7.73 37.94
CA ALA A 44 29.99 6.41 38.21
C ALA A 44 28.90 5.32 38.16
N ALA A 45 27.70 5.60 38.69
CA ALA A 45 26.57 4.68 38.58
C ALA A 45 26.07 4.53 37.13
N ARG A 46 26.12 5.61 36.33
CA ARG A 46 25.83 5.53 34.88
C ARG A 46 26.88 4.71 34.14
N ALA A 47 28.17 4.96 34.39
CA ALA A 47 29.24 4.17 33.77
C ALA A 47 29.19 2.70 34.16
N GLN A 48 28.90 2.37 35.43
CA GLN A 48 28.68 0.98 35.87
C GLN A 48 27.40 0.36 35.28
N ALA A 49 26.35 1.15 35.05
CA ALA A 49 25.15 0.69 34.36
C ALA A 49 25.40 0.47 32.85
N GLU A 50 26.30 1.25 32.26
CA GLU A 50 26.73 1.05 30.86
C GLU A 50 27.63 -0.16 30.70
N GLU A 51 28.51 -0.46 31.68
CA GLU A 51 29.33 -1.69 31.70
C GLU A 51 28.52 -2.98 31.99
N GLY A 52 27.36 -2.86 32.62
CA GLY A 52 26.44 -3.98 32.92
C GLY A 52 25.28 -4.16 31.98
N GLN A 53 25.06 -3.25 31.05
CA GLN A 53 24.01 -3.42 30.05
C GLN A 53 24.50 -4.35 28.95
N SER A 54 23.87 -5.54 28.86
CA SER A 54 23.93 -6.33 27.65
C SER A 54 23.62 -5.43 26.48
N ALA A 55 24.42 -5.45 25.43
CA ALA A 55 24.21 -4.66 24.22
C ALA A 55 22.72 -4.75 23.82
N TYR A 56 22.12 -3.58 23.53
CA TYR A 56 20.69 -3.52 23.16
C TYR A 56 20.42 -4.47 21.99
N PRO A 57 19.67 -5.57 22.18
CA PRO A 57 19.60 -6.64 21.17
C PRO A 57 19.07 -6.16 19.83
N LEU A 58 18.24 -5.11 19.84
CA LEU A 58 17.67 -4.52 18.62
C LEU A 58 18.65 -3.60 17.86
N SER A 59 19.87 -3.37 18.37
CA SER A 59 20.92 -2.68 17.61
C SER A 59 21.85 -3.65 16.87
N ASP A 60 21.77 -4.95 17.14
CA ASP A 60 22.56 -5.96 16.45
C ASP A 60 22.14 -6.06 14.98
N PRO A 61 23.05 -5.85 14.01
CA PRO A 61 22.76 -5.99 12.59
C PRO A 61 22.19 -7.36 12.19
N ALA A 62 22.56 -8.42 12.89
CA ALA A 62 22.03 -9.77 12.66
C ALA A 62 20.52 -9.88 12.94
N ASN A 63 19.99 -8.99 13.78
CA ASN A 63 18.60 -8.91 14.15
C ASN A 63 17.84 -7.80 13.38
N GLN A 64 18.31 -7.43 12.21
CA GLN A 64 17.71 -6.36 11.40
C GLN A 64 17.44 -6.83 9.98
N ILE A 65 16.25 -6.49 9.47
CA ILE A 65 15.84 -6.73 8.08
C ILE A 65 15.53 -5.39 7.44
N TYR A 66 16.11 -5.17 6.26
CA TYR A 66 15.79 -4.00 5.45
C TYR A 66 14.69 -4.33 4.44
N SER A 67 13.70 -3.47 4.35
CA SER A 67 12.54 -3.66 3.49
C SER A 67 11.95 -2.31 3.05
N VAL A 68 10.76 -2.34 2.47
CA VAL A 68 10.04 -1.16 2.01
C VAL A 68 8.66 -1.09 2.67
N CYS A 69 8.31 0.09 3.16
CA CYS A 69 6.97 0.36 3.69
C CYS A 69 5.95 0.44 2.54
N LEU A 70 4.87 -0.34 2.65
CA LEU A 70 3.79 -0.39 1.68
C LEU A 70 2.45 0.16 2.22
N GLN A 71 2.47 0.91 3.32
CA GLN A 71 1.27 1.54 3.89
C GLN A 71 0.71 2.67 3.00
N CYS A 72 1.56 3.26 2.17
CA CYS A 72 1.16 4.20 1.12
C CYS A 72 2.09 4.06 -0.09
N ASN A 73 1.90 4.88 -1.11
CA ASN A 73 2.70 4.83 -2.33
C ASN A 73 4.04 5.59 -2.26
N THR A 74 4.43 6.15 -1.12
CA THR A 74 5.74 6.81 -0.95
C THR A 74 6.87 5.79 -1.03
N GLY A 75 6.65 4.57 -0.49
CA GLY A 75 7.65 3.49 -0.60
C GLY A 75 8.91 3.76 0.21
N CYS A 76 8.77 4.34 1.42
CA CYS A 76 9.89 4.61 2.30
C CYS A 76 10.66 3.32 2.62
N GLY A 77 11.99 3.38 2.57
CA GLY A 77 12.83 2.29 3.07
C GLY A 77 12.66 2.12 4.57
N ILE A 78 12.53 0.91 5.05
CA ILE A 78 12.39 0.61 6.47
C ILE A 78 13.46 -0.38 6.93
N LYS A 79 13.78 -0.27 8.21
CA LYS A 79 14.59 -1.20 8.97
C LYS A 79 13.70 -1.85 10.03
N VAL A 80 13.50 -3.15 9.93
CA VAL A 80 12.71 -3.93 10.88
C VAL A 80 13.64 -4.60 11.84
N LYS A 81 13.49 -4.32 13.13
CA LYS A 81 14.27 -4.93 14.21
C LYS A 81 13.57 -6.15 14.78
N LEU A 82 14.31 -7.22 14.93
CA LEU A 82 13.80 -8.50 15.41
C LEU A 82 14.24 -8.75 16.86
N LEU A 83 13.37 -9.33 17.65
CA LEU A 83 13.66 -9.89 18.95
C LEU A 83 13.24 -11.37 18.91
N ASP A 84 14.20 -12.27 19.11
CA ASP A 84 13.96 -13.72 19.02
C ASP A 84 13.26 -14.15 17.71
N GLY A 85 13.63 -13.51 16.59
CA GLY A 85 13.05 -13.77 15.27
C GLY A 85 11.69 -13.12 15.03
N VAL A 86 11.13 -12.38 16.00
CA VAL A 86 9.85 -11.69 15.92
C VAL A 86 10.09 -10.20 15.64
N ALA A 87 9.36 -9.61 14.70
CA ALA A 87 9.45 -8.18 14.41
C ALA A 87 8.96 -7.36 15.61
N ALA A 88 9.88 -6.60 16.23
CA ALA A 88 9.63 -5.86 17.46
C ALA A 88 9.53 -4.35 17.26
N LYS A 89 10.25 -3.78 16.27
CA LYS A 89 10.26 -2.35 15.98
C LYS A 89 10.47 -2.09 14.50
N ILE A 90 9.86 -1.05 13.98
CA ILE A 90 10.11 -0.54 12.63
C ILE A 90 10.66 0.87 12.73
N GLU A 91 11.74 1.13 12.00
CA GLU A 91 12.39 2.42 11.85
C GLU A 91 12.63 2.72 10.37
N GLY A 92 13.02 3.94 10.05
CA GLY A 92 13.49 4.28 8.71
C GLY A 92 14.83 3.62 8.41
N ASN A 93 15.01 3.24 7.16
CA ASN A 93 16.30 2.77 6.67
C ASN A 93 17.28 3.95 6.53
N PRO A 94 18.41 3.99 7.24
CA PRO A 94 19.33 5.12 7.21
C PRO A 94 20.00 5.34 5.85
N PHE A 95 20.02 4.34 4.97
CA PHE A 95 20.51 4.47 3.60
C PHE A 95 19.47 5.04 2.62
N HIS A 96 18.24 5.27 3.06
CA HIS A 96 17.16 5.70 2.16
C HIS A 96 16.90 7.20 2.29
N PRO A 97 16.99 7.97 1.20
CA PRO A 97 16.91 9.44 1.25
C PRO A 97 15.56 9.96 1.77
N MET A 98 14.48 9.18 1.64
CA MET A 98 13.16 9.57 2.15
C MET A 98 13.00 9.38 3.66
N THR A 99 13.94 8.72 4.32
CA THR A 99 13.86 8.40 5.75
C THR A 99 14.99 9.01 6.56
N MET A 100 16.04 9.45 5.90
CA MET A 100 17.14 10.17 6.55
C MET A 100 17.70 11.25 5.61
N TYR A 101 17.81 12.47 6.12
CA TYR A 101 18.43 13.57 5.38
C TYR A 101 19.45 14.30 6.26
N PRO A 102 20.71 14.41 5.80
CA PRO A 102 21.26 13.69 4.65
C PRO A 102 21.25 12.17 4.88
N HIS A 103 21.06 11.38 3.82
CA HIS A 103 21.13 9.93 3.94
C HIS A 103 22.56 9.46 4.22
N VAL A 104 22.68 8.30 4.83
CA VAL A 104 23.98 7.70 5.13
C VAL A 104 24.63 7.22 3.84
N ASP A 105 25.96 7.42 3.72
CA ASP A 105 26.72 6.90 2.59
C ASP A 105 26.55 5.38 2.47
N TYR A 106 26.34 4.91 1.24
CA TYR A 106 26.15 3.47 0.97
C TYR A 106 27.37 2.61 1.28
N ALA A 107 28.55 3.21 1.42
CA ALA A 107 29.77 2.53 1.88
C ALA A 107 29.81 2.35 3.41
N THR A 108 28.89 2.98 4.17
CA THR A 108 28.85 2.84 5.63
C THR A 108 28.60 1.37 6.03
N PRO A 109 29.41 0.79 6.92
CA PRO A 109 29.22 -0.57 7.37
C PRO A 109 27.85 -0.80 8.02
N ALA A 110 27.24 -1.96 7.78
CA ALA A 110 25.94 -2.30 8.37
C ALA A 110 25.95 -2.29 9.92
N THR A 111 27.09 -2.58 10.54
CA THR A 111 27.29 -2.50 11.99
C THR A 111 27.15 -1.08 12.53
N GLU A 112 27.58 -0.08 11.78
CA GLU A 112 27.44 1.34 12.11
C GLU A 112 26.03 1.83 11.76
N ALA A 113 25.56 1.58 10.54
CA ALA A 113 24.23 1.95 10.09
C ALA A 113 23.11 1.26 10.88
N GLY A 114 23.39 0.09 11.46
CA GLY A 114 22.47 -0.64 12.33
C GLY A 114 22.05 0.14 13.57
N THR A 115 22.93 0.99 14.10
CA THR A 115 22.66 1.85 15.28
C THR A 115 21.98 3.16 14.93
N MET A 116 22.00 3.57 13.67
CA MET A 116 21.39 4.84 13.22
C MET A 116 19.88 4.67 13.02
N GLU A 117 19.12 5.67 13.39
CA GLU A 117 17.67 5.69 13.26
C GLU A 117 17.25 6.63 12.12
N GLY A 118 16.59 6.08 11.11
CA GLY A 118 15.89 6.88 10.11
C GLY A 118 14.45 7.18 10.55
N ALA A 119 13.91 8.31 10.13
CA ALA A 119 12.54 8.72 10.42
C ALA A 119 11.55 8.09 9.43
N ILE A 120 10.43 7.60 9.92
CA ILE A 120 9.25 7.24 9.13
C ILE A 120 8.00 7.80 9.80
N CYS A 121 6.93 7.97 9.01
CA CYS A 121 5.66 8.47 9.54
C CYS A 121 4.98 7.41 10.45
N PRO A 122 4.01 7.82 11.28
CA PRO A 122 3.29 6.92 12.18
C PRO A 122 2.63 5.72 11.48
N LYS A 123 2.17 5.88 10.22
CA LYS A 123 1.62 4.75 9.43
C LYS A 123 2.65 3.65 9.21
N GLY A 124 3.89 4.03 8.87
CA GLY A 124 4.99 3.08 8.68
C GLY A 124 5.35 2.38 9.98
N GLN A 125 5.41 3.11 11.09
CA GLN A 125 5.67 2.56 12.42
C GLN A 125 4.56 1.61 12.86
N ALA A 126 3.29 1.92 12.54
CA ALA A 126 2.15 1.07 12.82
C ALA A 126 2.10 -0.23 11.99
N GLY A 127 3.06 -0.47 11.11
CA GLY A 127 3.14 -1.70 10.31
C GLY A 127 3.12 -2.98 11.14
N LEU A 128 3.68 -2.97 12.36
CA LEU A 128 3.63 -4.10 13.28
C LEU A 128 2.20 -4.45 13.70
N GLN A 129 1.35 -3.44 13.89
CA GLN A 129 -0.06 -3.66 14.24
C GLN A 129 -0.78 -4.41 13.11
N SER A 130 -0.45 -4.11 11.85
CA SER A 130 -1.03 -4.83 10.70
C SER A 130 -0.51 -6.26 10.59
N VAL A 131 0.74 -6.51 10.98
CA VAL A 131 1.33 -7.87 10.95
C VAL A 131 0.75 -8.75 12.04
N TYR A 132 0.61 -8.21 13.25
CA TYR A 132 0.17 -8.95 14.45
C TYR A 132 -1.29 -8.68 14.81
N ASP A 133 -2.08 -8.15 13.89
CA ASP A 133 -3.51 -7.94 14.09
C ASP A 133 -4.20 -9.29 14.38
N PRO A 134 -4.83 -9.46 15.55
CA PRO A 134 -5.52 -10.69 15.91
C PRO A 134 -6.72 -10.98 15.00
N TYR A 135 -7.22 -9.98 14.30
CA TYR A 135 -8.30 -10.11 13.31
C TYR A 135 -7.79 -10.25 11.88
N ARG A 136 -6.47 -10.36 11.69
CA ARG A 136 -5.90 -10.57 10.36
C ARG A 136 -6.42 -11.87 9.75
N LEU A 137 -6.94 -11.75 8.52
CA LEU A 137 -7.37 -12.92 7.75
C LEU A 137 -6.16 -13.78 7.39
N VAL A 138 -6.13 -15.01 7.89
CA VAL A 138 -5.06 -16.00 7.65
C VAL A 138 -5.55 -17.21 6.87
N SER A 139 -6.85 -17.25 6.53
CA SER A 139 -7.49 -18.31 5.76
C SER A 139 -8.42 -17.70 4.72
N VAL A 140 -8.73 -18.43 3.68
CA VAL A 140 -9.70 -18.01 2.68
C VAL A 140 -11.09 -18.03 3.29
N LEU A 141 -11.80 -16.90 3.21
CA LEU A 141 -13.19 -16.79 3.63
C LEU A 141 -14.09 -16.72 2.39
N LYS A 142 -15.04 -17.62 2.35
CA LYS A 142 -16.11 -17.66 1.34
C LYS A 142 -17.42 -17.22 1.98
N ARG A 143 -18.25 -16.47 1.27
CA ARG A 143 -19.61 -16.18 1.73
C ARG A 143 -20.37 -17.49 1.87
N LYS A 144 -20.98 -17.69 3.01
CA LYS A 144 -21.76 -18.91 3.28
C LYS A 144 -22.92 -19.03 2.27
N PRO A 145 -23.09 -20.18 1.58
CA PRO A 145 -24.19 -20.38 0.65
C PRO A 145 -25.56 -20.11 1.30
N GLY A 146 -26.49 -19.57 0.53
CA GLY A 146 -27.82 -19.21 1.00
C GLY A 146 -27.88 -17.95 1.88
N THR A 147 -26.78 -17.19 2.01
CA THR A 147 -26.78 -15.93 2.75
C THR A 147 -26.65 -14.73 1.80
N PRO A 148 -27.31 -13.58 2.10
CA PRO A 148 -27.28 -12.43 1.22
C PRO A 148 -25.89 -11.77 1.19
N ARG A 149 -25.56 -11.08 0.09
CA ARG A 149 -24.39 -10.22 0.00
C ARG A 149 -24.48 -9.14 1.09
N GLY A 150 -23.36 -8.91 1.78
CA GLY A 150 -23.30 -7.96 2.92
C GLY A 150 -23.84 -8.55 4.24
N GLY A 151 -24.34 -9.78 4.28
CA GLY A 151 -24.84 -10.42 5.49
C GLY A 151 -23.78 -10.81 6.53
N GLY A 152 -22.50 -10.66 6.20
CA GLY A 152 -21.38 -10.89 7.14
C GLY A 152 -21.18 -12.34 7.57
N GLN A 153 -21.82 -13.30 6.89
CA GLN A 153 -21.70 -14.73 7.20
C GLN A 153 -20.69 -15.40 6.28
N TRP A 154 -19.66 -15.98 6.89
CA TRP A 154 -18.51 -16.57 6.20
C TRP A 154 -18.25 -17.99 6.64
N GLU A 155 -17.71 -18.78 5.74
CA GLU A 155 -17.10 -20.07 6.02
C GLU A 155 -15.65 -20.09 5.54
N THR A 156 -14.81 -20.84 6.21
CA THR A 156 -13.42 -21.03 5.81
C THR A 156 -13.34 -22.16 4.82
N ILE A 157 -12.65 -21.91 3.70
CA ILE A 157 -12.36 -22.91 2.68
C ILE A 157 -10.84 -23.05 2.47
N SER A 158 -10.39 -24.11 1.84
CA SER A 158 -8.98 -24.26 1.48
C SER A 158 -8.60 -23.32 0.33
N PHE A 159 -7.30 -23.05 0.18
CA PHE A 159 -6.79 -22.23 -0.92
C PHE A 159 -7.03 -22.95 -2.27
N GLU A 160 -6.84 -24.24 -2.31
CA GLU A 160 -7.07 -25.09 -3.50
C GLU A 160 -8.53 -25.01 -3.95
N GLN A 161 -9.47 -25.17 -3.01
CA GLN A 161 -10.89 -25.02 -3.29
C GLN A 161 -11.22 -23.61 -3.82
N ALA A 162 -10.62 -22.56 -3.21
CA ALA A 162 -10.84 -21.20 -3.67
C ALA A 162 -10.37 -20.99 -5.12
N ILE A 163 -9.21 -21.54 -5.48
CA ILE A 163 -8.69 -21.46 -6.86
C ILE A 163 -9.61 -22.23 -7.81
N GLU A 164 -10.01 -23.43 -7.45
CA GLU A 164 -10.93 -24.25 -8.28
C GLU A 164 -12.24 -23.52 -8.54
N GLU A 165 -12.90 -23.00 -7.50
CA GLU A 165 -14.17 -22.28 -7.62
C GLU A 165 -14.04 -20.99 -8.44
N VAL A 166 -12.94 -20.25 -8.32
CA VAL A 166 -12.69 -19.04 -9.11
C VAL A 166 -12.42 -19.39 -10.58
N VAL A 167 -11.72 -20.48 -10.84
CA VAL A 167 -11.36 -20.88 -12.20
C VAL A 167 -12.52 -21.53 -12.92
N GLU A 168 -13.23 -22.46 -12.28
CA GLU A 168 -14.27 -23.28 -12.93
C GLU A 168 -15.69 -22.69 -12.73
N GLY A 169 -15.92 -21.89 -11.69
CA GLY A 169 -17.25 -21.37 -11.38
C GLY A 169 -18.20 -22.44 -10.82
N GLY A 170 -19.48 -22.29 -11.06
CA GLY A 170 -20.53 -23.21 -10.61
C GLY A 170 -21.57 -22.54 -9.70
N ASP A 171 -22.47 -23.33 -9.11
CA ASP A 171 -23.42 -22.80 -8.10
C ASP A 171 -22.74 -22.71 -6.74
N LEU A 172 -21.96 -21.63 -6.58
CA LEU A 172 -21.08 -21.42 -5.43
C LEU A 172 -21.82 -20.91 -4.20
N PHE A 173 -23.02 -20.34 -4.38
CA PHE A 173 -23.71 -19.58 -3.32
C PHE A 173 -25.18 -19.99 -3.16
N GLY A 174 -25.68 -20.95 -3.96
CA GLY A 174 -27.10 -21.31 -3.99
C GLY A 174 -28.00 -20.26 -4.65
N GLU A 175 -27.41 -19.40 -5.50
CA GLU A 175 -28.07 -18.32 -6.23
C GLU A 175 -28.06 -18.55 -7.75
N GLY A 176 -27.66 -19.73 -8.18
CA GLY A 176 -27.45 -20.11 -9.58
C GLY A 176 -25.96 -20.11 -9.97
N ALA A 177 -25.69 -20.52 -11.19
CA ALA A 177 -24.33 -20.68 -11.69
C ALA A 177 -23.61 -19.33 -11.81
N VAL A 178 -22.39 -19.28 -11.29
CA VAL A 178 -21.45 -18.17 -11.43
C VAL A 178 -20.38 -18.61 -12.45
N PRO A 179 -20.11 -17.82 -13.50
CA PRO A 179 -19.10 -18.18 -14.50
C PRO A 179 -17.69 -18.15 -13.86
N GLY A 180 -16.87 -19.13 -14.21
CA GLY A 180 -15.47 -19.18 -13.84
C GLY A 180 -14.59 -18.37 -14.80
N LEU A 181 -13.34 -18.09 -14.38
CA LEU A 181 -12.37 -17.39 -15.24
C LEU A 181 -12.09 -18.17 -16.54
N ARG A 182 -12.19 -19.50 -16.52
CA ARG A 182 -11.98 -20.34 -17.70
C ARG A 182 -13.03 -20.06 -18.78
N GLU A 183 -14.26 -19.77 -18.42
CA GLU A 183 -15.33 -19.49 -19.36
C GLU A 183 -15.10 -18.21 -20.15
N SER A 184 -14.56 -17.19 -19.50
CA SER A 184 -14.23 -15.91 -20.15
C SER A 184 -12.83 -15.88 -20.77
N TYR A 185 -11.98 -16.88 -20.54
CA TYR A 185 -10.67 -17.05 -21.21
C TYR A 185 -10.84 -17.69 -22.58
N ALA A 186 -11.42 -16.96 -23.53
CA ALA A 186 -11.83 -17.48 -24.83
C ALA A 186 -10.76 -17.29 -25.92
N LEU A 187 -10.21 -16.10 -26.05
CA LEU A 187 -9.17 -15.79 -27.04
C LEU A 187 -7.79 -16.08 -26.43
N THR A 188 -7.19 -17.18 -26.87
CA THR A 188 -5.94 -17.72 -26.32
C THR A 188 -4.76 -17.69 -27.30
N ASP A 189 -5.05 -17.56 -28.61
CA ASP A 189 -4.04 -17.44 -29.65
C ASP A 189 -3.47 -16.02 -29.65
N PRO A 190 -2.14 -15.84 -29.43
CA PRO A 190 -1.54 -14.52 -29.32
C PRO A 190 -1.48 -13.76 -30.64
N ASP A 191 -1.34 -14.44 -31.77
CA ASP A 191 -1.28 -13.81 -33.09
C ASP A 191 -2.67 -13.31 -33.50
N LEU A 192 -3.69 -14.17 -33.36
CA LEU A 192 -5.07 -13.79 -33.56
C LEU A 192 -5.49 -12.65 -32.63
N ALA A 193 -5.07 -12.69 -31.37
CA ALA A 193 -5.36 -11.66 -30.40
C ALA A 193 -4.74 -10.29 -30.81
N ALA A 194 -3.53 -10.30 -31.36
CA ALA A 194 -2.87 -9.08 -31.83
C ALA A 194 -3.58 -8.49 -33.06
N ASP A 195 -3.98 -9.33 -34.00
CA ASP A 195 -4.69 -8.91 -35.21
C ASP A 195 -6.07 -8.34 -34.87
N MET A 196 -6.86 -9.04 -34.05
CA MET A 196 -8.16 -8.58 -33.58
C MET A 196 -8.03 -7.27 -32.77
N ALA A 197 -7.05 -7.17 -31.87
CA ALA A 197 -6.83 -5.96 -31.09
C ALA A 197 -6.50 -4.74 -31.95
N SER A 198 -5.75 -4.93 -33.03
CA SER A 198 -5.45 -3.87 -33.99
C SER A 198 -6.70 -3.35 -34.69
N ALA A 199 -7.55 -4.25 -35.18
CA ALA A 199 -8.82 -3.89 -35.82
C ALA A 199 -9.82 -3.27 -34.82
N ILE A 200 -9.96 -3.81 -33.63
CA ILE A 200 -10.77 -3.24 -32.56
C ILE A 200 -10.34 -1.81 -32.20
N LYS A 201 -9.03 -1.57 -32.10
CA LYS A 201 -8.50 -0.24 -31.84
C LYS A 201 -8.84 0.76 -32.96
N ALA A 202 -8.85 0.35 -34.20
CA ALA A 202 -9.28 1.17 -35.31
C ALA A 202 -10.78 1.55 -35.21
N ILE A 203 -11.64 0.59 -34.89
CA ILE A 203 -13.08 0.81 -34.63
C ILE A 203 -13.29 1.79 -33.47
N GLN A 204 -12.56 1.62 -32.36
CA GLN A 204 -12.66 2.48 -31.18
C GLN A 204 -12.18 3.91 -31.44
N ALA A 205 -11.20 4.09 -32.32
CA ALA A 205 -10.65 5.40 -32.66
C ALA A 205 -11.51 6.18 -33.65
N GLU A 206 -12.35 5.51 -34.44
CA GLU A 206 -13.18 6.13 -35.46
C GLU A 206 -14.34 6.90 -34.81
N LYS A 207 -14.52 8.16 -35.25
CA LYS A 207 -15.55 9.09 -34.73
C LYS A 207 -16.72 9.27 -35.69
N ASP A 208 -16.48 9.08 -36.99
CA ASP A 208 -17.54 9.10 -37.96
C ASP A 208 -18.38 7.84 -37.90
N ALA A 209 -19.68 7.97 -37.77
CA ALA A 209 -20.58 6.85 -37.54
C ALA A 209 -20.70 5.92 -38.76
N ASP A 210 -20.59 6.44 -40.00
CA ASP A 210 -20.68 5.61 -41.18
C ASP A 210 -19.39 4.87 -41.43
N ALA A 211 -18.22 5.53 -41.23
CA ALA A 211 -16.93 4.91 -41.29
C ALA A 211 -16.76 3.82 -40.19
N LYS A 212 -17.26 4.11 -38.99
CA LYS A 212 -17.24 3.09 -37.90
C LYS A 212 -18.06 1.86 -38.25
N ARG A 213 -19.24 2.02 -38.84
CA ARG A 213 -20.07 0.88 -39.30
C ARG A 213 -19.37 0.07 -40.40
N ALA A 214 -18.65 0.73 -41.30
CA ALA A 214 -17.87 0.05 -42.34
C ALA A 214 -16.74 -0.80 -41.72
N LEU A 215 -15.99 -0.25 -40.73
CA LEU A 215 -14.94 -0.99 -40.03
C LEU A 215 -15.51 -2.18 -39.24
N ILE A 216 -16.68 -2.06 -38.64
CA ILE A 216 -17.36 -3.16 -37.95
C ILE A 216 -17.73 -4.27 -38.95
N ALA A 217 -18.28 -3.94 -40.12
CA ALA A 217 -18.64 -4.93 -41.14
C ALA A 217 -17.39 -5.60 -41.72
N GLU A 218 -16.30 -4.86 -41.91
CA GLU A 218 -15.00 -5.42 -42.33
C GLU A 218 -14.46 -6.38 -41.25
N PHE A 219 -14.51 -6.01 -39.99
CA PHE A 219 -14.10 -6.86 -38.88
C PHE A 219 -14.90 -8.17 -38.86
N GLN A 220 -16.24 -8.08 -38.93
CA GLN A 220 -17.13 -9.25 -38.94
C GLN A 220 -16.86 -10.19 -40.13
N THR A 221 -16.46 -9.63 -41.27
CA THR A 221 -16.08 -10.43 -42.44
C THR A 221 -14.70 -11.09 -42.27
N THR A 222 -13.73 -10.31 -41.80
CA THR A 222 -12.33 -10.77 -41.64
C THR A 222 -12.20 -11.86 -40.58
N PHE A 223 -12.94 -11.73 -39.48
CA PHE A 223 -12.90 -12.64 -38.34
C PHE A 223 -14.17 -13.46 -38.18
N ALA A 224 -14.87 -13.82 -39.27
CA ALA A 224 -16.14 -14.51 -39.27
C ALA A 224 -16.14 -15.79 -38.43
N ASP A 225 -15.05 -16.56 -38.46
CA ASP A 225 -14.89 -17.82 -37.74
C ASP A 225 -14.58 -17.66 -36.23
N TYR A 226 -14.43 -16.45 -35.77
CA TYR A 226 -13.99 -16.11 -34.41
C TYR A 226 -14.94 -15.16 -33.66
N LEU A 227 -16.12 -14.90 -34.22
CA LEU A 227 -17.06 -13.95 -33.62
C LEU A 227 -17.63 -14.42 -32.28
N ASP A 228 -17.67 -15.75 -32.07
CA ASP A 228 -18.06 -16.37 -30.80
C ASP A 228 -17.08 -16.12 -29.64
N LEU A 229 -15.84 -15.69 -29.96
CA LEU A 229 -14.84 -15.28 -28.97
C LEU A 229 -15.08 -13.87 -28.43
N LEU A 230 -15.97 -13.09 -29.05
CA LEU A 230 -16.30 -11.72 -28.64
C LEU A 230 -17.33 -11.70 -27.50
N ILE A 231 -17.37 -10.58 -26.78
CA ILE A 231 -18.45 -10.27 -25.83
C ILE A 231 -19.78 -10.13 -26.59
N ASP A 232 -19.73 -9.39 -27.69
CA ASP A 232 -20.87 -9.17 -28.56
C ASP A 232 -20.39 -9.08 -30.03
N PRO A 233 -20.80 -10.00 -30.90
CA PRO A 233 -20.45 -9.99 -32.32
C PRO A 233 -20.89 -8.72 -33.08
N GLU A 234 -21.98 -8.08 -32.65
CA GLU A 234 -22.47 -6.83 -33.25
C GLU A 234 -21.69 -5.60 -32.76
N HIS A 235 -20.96 -5.74 -31.67
CA HIS A 235 -20.16 -4.72 -31.04
C HIS A 235 -18.71 -5.15 -30.82
N PRO A 236 -17.90 -5.37 -31.87
CA PRO A 236 -16.53 -5.83 -31.76
C PRO A 236 -15.63 -4.89 -30.93
N ASP A 237 -16.01 -3.62 -30.81
CA ASP A 237 -15.34 -2.60 -30.01
C ASP A 237 -15.37 -2.89 -28.49
N LEU A 238 -16.22 -3.81 -28.00
CA LEU A 238 -16.19 -4.36 -26.65
C LEU A 238 -15.04 -5.36 -26.46
N GLY A 239 -14.54 -5.93 -27.55
CA GLY A 239 -13.42 -6.86 -27.56
C GLY A 239 -13.81 -8.30 -27.19
N PRO A 240 -12.80 -9.17 -26.96
CA PRO A 240 -13.01 -10.58 -26.66
C PRO A 240 -13.64 -10.80 -25.28
N ARG A 241 -14.21 -11.99 -25.08
CA ARG A 241 -14.79 -12.42 -23.79
C ARG A 241 -13.81 -12.34 -22.64
N ASN A 242 -12.50 -12.38 -22.89
CA ASN A 242 -11.45 -12.12 -21.89
C ASN A 242 -11.66 -10.77 -21.18
N ASN A 243 -12.25 -9.77 -21.85
CA ASN A 243 -12.56 -8.47 -21.27
C ASN A 243 -13.71 -8.48 -20.24
N GLN A 244 -14.43 -9.58 -20.10
CA GLN A 244 -15.40 -9.77 -19.01
C GLN A 244 -14.70 -9.87 -17.65
N PHE A 245 -13.41 -10.27 -17.64
CA PHE A 245 -12.60 -10.21 -16.44
C PHE A 245 -12.09 -8.78 -16.21
N VAL A 246 -12.53 -8.18 -15.12
CA VAL A 246 -12.11 -6.83 -14.70
C VAL A 246 -11.20 -6.94 -13.47
N PHE A 247 -9.98 -6.44 -13.58
CA PHE A 247 -9.07 -6.33 -12.46
C PHE A 247 -9.01 -4.90 -11.94
N ALA A 248 -9.53 -4.67 -10.73
CA ALA A 248 -9.49 -3.38 -10.06
C ALA A 248 -8.49 -3.41 -8.90
N TRP A 249 -7.68 -2.36 -8.78
CA TRP A 249 -6.71 -2.27 -7.70
C TRP A 249 -6.68 -0.90 -7.04
N GLY A 250 -6.11 -0.86 -5.82
CA GLY A 250 -5.76 0.36 -5.14
C GLY A 250 -4.42 0.90 -5.64
N ARG A 251 -3.37 0.73 -4.85
CA ARG A 251 -2.01 1.18 -5.16
C ARG A 251 -1.11 0.00 -5.48
N LEU A 252 -0.76 -0.17 -6.74
CA LEU A 252 0.24 -1.14 -7.17
C LEU A 252 1.56 -0.45 -7.43
N LYS A 253 2.63 -0.99 -6.85
CA LYS A 253 4.01 -0.55 -7.07
C LYS A 253 4.93 -1.76 -7.23
N ASP A 254 6.02 -1.51 -7.96
CA ASP A 254 7.16 -2.40 -8.10
C ASP A 254 6.76 -3.82 -8.54
N ALA A 255 7.39 -4.84 -8.03
CA ALA A 255 7.19 -6.24 -8.41
C ALA A 255 5.72 -6.70 -8.40
N ARG A 256 4.87 -6.13 -7.52
CA ARG A 256 3.44 -6.45 -7.51
C ARG A 256 2.74 -5.95 -8.78
N LYS A 257 3.10 -4.76 -9.24
CA LYS A 257 2.57 -4.21 -10.49
C LYS A 257 2.99 -5.07 -11.67
N ASP A 258 4.26 -5.45 -11.70
CA ASP A 258 4.82 -6.26 -12.80
C ASP A 258 4.18 -7.65 -12.83
N PHE A 259 4.01 -8.28 -11.67
CA PHE A 259 3.33 -9.57 -11.56
C PHE A 259 1.87 -9.50 -12.05
N ILE A 260 1.11 -8.51 -11.60
CA ILE A 260 -0.29 -8.32 -12.02
C ILE A 260 -0.37 -7.99 -13.51
N SER A 261 0.50 -7.11 -14.02
CA SER A 261 0.53 -6.76 -15.45
C SER A 261 0.83 -7.99 -16.32
N ARG A 262 1.77 -8.84 -15.89
CA ARG A 262 2.05 -10.11 -16.58
C ARG A 262 0.84 -11.05 -16.62
N PHE A 263 0.15 -11.17 -15.50
CA PHE A 263 -1.07 -11.98 -15.44
C PHE A 263 -2.15 -11.44 -16.39
N LEU A 264 -2.43 -10.14 -16.34
CA LEU A 264 -3.45 -9.52 -17.18
C LEU A 264 -3.13 -9.63 -18.67
N THR A 265 -1.86 -9.46 -19.04
CA THR A 265 -1.40 -9.64 -20.42
C THR A 265 -1.57 -11.09 -20.87
N ALA A 266 -1.20 -12.05 -20.02
CA ALA A 266 -1.36 -13.47 -20.34
C ALA A 266 -2.83 -13.91 -20.40
N TYR A 267 -3.68 -13.31 -19.59
CA TYR A 267 -5.12 -13.55 -19.64
C TYR A 267 -5.80 -12.86 -20.84
N GLY A 268 -5.21 -11.79 -21.36
CA GLY A 268 -5.73 -11.07 -22.53
C GLY A 268 -6.86 -10.10 -22.24
N THR A 269 -6.99 -9.60 -20.99
CA THR A 269 -7.99 -8.56 -20.68
C THR A 269 -7.40 -7.16 -20.78
N ALA A 270 -8.15 -6.23 -21.40
CA ALA A 270 -7.87 -4.79 -21.38
C ALA A 270 -8.46 -4.08 -20.15
N ASN A 271 -9.32 -4.74 -19.38
CA ASN A 271 -10.06 -4.15 -18.26
C ASN A 271 -9.26 -4.20 -16.95
N ALA A 272 -8.28 -3.32 -16.88
CA ALA A 272 -7.38 -3.18 -15.73
C ALA A 272 -7.38 -1.74 -15.22
N HIS A 273 -7.96 -1.50 -14.04
CA HIS A 273 -8.24 -0.15 -13.54
C HIS A 273 -7.70 0.09 -12.11
N GLY A 274 -6.85 1.11 -11.97
CA GLY A 274 -6.40 1.60 -10.68
C GLY A 274 -7.28 2.73 -10.15
N HIS A 275 -7.64 2.70 -8.88
CA HIS A 275 -8.50 3.73 -8.29
C HIS A 275 -7.81 5.11 -8.19
N THR A 276 -6.50 5.19 -8.41
CA THR A 276 -5.72 6.44 -8.37
C THR A 276 -6.27 7.50 -9.33
N THR A 277 -6.82 7.10 -10.47
CA THR A 277 -7.47 8.01 -11.44
C THR A 277 -8.66 8.74 -10.85
N VAL A 278 -9.37 8.14 -9.91
CA VAL A 278 -10.49 8.75 -9.17
C VAL A 278 -9.99 9.48 -7.93
N CYS A 279 -9.13 8.83 -7.14
CA CYS A 279 -8.65 9.33 -5.85
C CYS A 279 -7.75 10.58 -5.98
N GLN A 280 -6.86 10.61 -6.97
CA GLN A 280 -5.83 11.65 -7.12
C GLN A 280 -5.95 12.44 -8.43
N GLY A 281 -6.96 12.15 -9.24
CA GLY A 281 -7.15 12.83 -10.51
C GLY A 281 -7.24 14.35 -10.35
N SER A 282 -8.01 14.81 -9.37
CA SER A 282 -8.15 16.24 -9.06
C SER A 282 -6.82 16.91 -8.70
N LEU A 283 -5.98 16.24 -7.91
CA LEU A 283 -4.66 16.77 -7.52
C LEU A 283 -3.73 16.89 -8.75
N TYR A 284 -3.73 15.89 -9.62
CA TYR A 284 -2.96 15.95 -10.86
C TYR A 284 -3.43 17.06 -11.79
N PHE A 285 -4.74 17.22 -11.95
CA PHE A 285 -5.29 18.29 -12.80
C PHE A 285 -5.07 19.66 -12.18
N THR A 286 -5.17 19.80 -10.87
CA THR A 286 -4.84 21.05 -10.18
C THR A 286 -3.36 21.39 -10.36
N GLY A 287 -2.44 20.44 -10.16
CA GLY A 287 -1.01 20.63 -10.39
C GLY A 287 -0.73 21.05 -11.84
N LYS A 288 -1.39 20.42 -12.81
CA LYS A 288 -1.30 20.80 -14.21
C LYS A 288 -1.79 22.24 -14.43
N ALA A 289 -2.98 22.58 -13.95
CA ALA A 289 -3.56 23.93 -14.11
C ALA A 289 -2.69 25.02 -13.47
N MET A 290 -2.09 24.75 -12.32
CA MET A 290 -1.19 25.70 -11.64
C MET A 290 0.15 25.90 -12.36
N SER A 291 0.55 25.01 -13.23
CA SER A 291 1.81 25.08 -13.98
C SER A 291 1.62 25.37 -15.48
N GLU A 292 0.38 25.45 -15.95
CA GLU A 292 0.06 25.87 -17.33
C GLU A 292 0.34 27.37 -17.53
N GLN A 293 0.77 27.71 -18.74
CA GLN A 293 0.95 29.08 -19.19
C GLN A 293 0.02 29.38 -20.33
N PHE A 294 -0.58 30.55 -20.31
CA PHE A 294 -1.41 31.01 -21.41
C PHE A 294 -0.55 31.78 -22.41
N THR A 295 -0.32 31.19 -23.57
CA THR A 295 0.52 31.77 -24.64
C THR A 295 -0.20 31.62 -25.97
N ASP A 296 -0.26 32.72 -26.72
CA ASP A 296 -0.88 32.75 -28.08
C ASP A 296 -2.34 32.23 -28.14
N GLY A 297 -3.14 32.58 -27.12
CA GLY A 297 -4.55 32.18 -27.05
C GLY A 297 -4.78 30.73 -26.62
N LYS A 298 -3.77 30.01 -26.15
CA LYS A 298 -3.84 28.60 -25.73
C LYS A 298 -3.15 28.38 -24.40
N TRP A 299 -3.68 27.44 -23.61
CA TRP A 299 -2.99 26.91 -22.44
C TRP A 299 -1.97 25.87 -22.90
N THR A 300 -0.71 26.06 -22.53
CA THR A 300 0.41 25.22 -22.91
C THR A 300 1.25 24.82 -21.71
N GLY A 301 2.06 23.79 -21.85
CA GLY A 301 2.84 23.25 -20.77
C GLY A 301 1.96 22.49 -19.77
N GLY A 302 2.20 22.72 -18.52
CA GLY A 302 1.47 22.08 -17.42
C GLY A 302 1.93 20.65 -17.15
N VAL A 303 2.36 20.40 -15.92
CA VAL A 303 2.85 19.11 -15.47
C VAL A 303 1.93 18.57 -14.40
N LYS A 304 1.48 17.33 -14.56
CA LYS A 304 0.70 16.63 -13.55
C LYS A 304 1.63 16.20 -12.41
N PHE A 305 1.62 16.93 -11.30
CA PHE A 305 2.43 16.63 -10.12
C PHE A 305 1.71 17.04 -8.84
N TYR A 306 2.25 16.59 -7.71
CA TYR A 306 1.81 17.03 -6.40
C TYR A 306 2.55 18.28 -5.98
N TRP A 307 1.80 19.29 -5.56
CA TRP A 307 2.34 20.41 -4.81
C TRP A 307 2.51 19.99 -3.35
N GLN A 308 3.66 20.29 -2.80
CA GLN A 308 3.94 20.12 -1.37
C GLN A 308 4.51 21.39 -0.81
N GLY A 309 4.27 21.65 0.47
CA GLY A 309 4.87 22.77 1.17
C GLY A 309 6.39 22.57 1.32
N ASP A 310 7.15 23.60 1.02
CA ASP A 310 8.59 23.62 1.28
C ASP A 310 8.83 23.97 2.77
N VAL A 311 8.55 23.00 3.63
CA VAL A 311 8.62 23.18 5.09
C VAL A 311 10.04 23.49 5.55
N GLY A 312 11.04 22.93 4.87
CA GLY A 312 12.45 23.10 5.24
C GLY A 312 12.98 24.51 5.01
N ASN A 313 12.45 25.24 4.02
CA ASN A 313 12.88 26.61 3.68
C ASN A 313 11.85 27.68 4.08
N SER A 314 10.70 27.29 4.64
CA SER A 314 9.66 28.22 5.08
C SER A 314 9.95 28.76 6.47
N GLU A 315 9.85 30.07 6.66
CA GLU A 315 9.96 30.72 7.98
C GLU A 315 8.71 30.46 8.85
N PHE A 316 7.57 30.23 8.22
CA PHE A 316 6.32 29.98 8.91
C PHE A 316 5.41 29.07 8.09
N VAL A 317 4.82 28.04 8.72
CA VAL A 317 3.94 27.07 8.09
C VAL A 317 2.61 27.01 8.84
N ILE A 318 1.50 27.15 8.11
CA ILE A 318 0.15 27.03 8.67
C ILE A 318 -0.48 25.75 8.12
N PHE A 319 -0.91 24.88 9.02
CA PHE A 319 -1.69 23.69 8.66
C PHE A 319 -3.18 23.99 8.86
N VAL A 320 -3.96 23.91 7.79
CA VAL A 320 -5.40 24.14 7.81
C VAL A 320 -6.11 22.87 7.36
N GLY A 321 -6.81 22.18 8.27
CA GLY A 321 -7.51 20.93 7.98
C GLY A 321 -6.59 19.78 7.54
N ALA A 322 -5.29 19.89 7.82
CA ALA A 322 -4.29 18.87 7.50
C ALA A 322 -3.63 18.35 8.76
N SER A 323 -3.38 17.04 8.80
CA SER A 323 -2.59 16.39 9.86
C SER A 323 -1.28 15.88 9.26
N PRO A 324 -0.20 16.69 9.26
CA PRO A 324 1.05 16.35 8.60
C PRO A 324 1.73 15.12 9.20
N PHE A 325 1.49 14.83 10.49
CA PHE A 325 2.07 13.67 11.16
C PHE A 325 1.33 12.36 10.88
N GLU A 326 0.08 12.42 10.42
CA GLU A 326 -0.75 11.26 10.11
C GLU A 326 -1.05 11.16 8.61
N GLY A 327 -1.00 12.27 7.92
CA GLY A 327 -1.29 12.39 6.51
C GLY A 327 -0.20 11.79 5.61
N ASN A 328 -0.40 11.95 4.33
CA ASN A 328 0.56 11.62 3.29
C ASN A 328 1.28 12.89 2.84
N TYR A 329 2.56 12.80 2.63
CA TYR A 329 3.42 13.91 2.21
C TYR A 329 3.81 13.77 0.76
#